data_f36a49aa9fbeaa9ef47abd74d18ee92c
#
_entry.id   f36a49aa9fbeaa9ef47abd74d18ee92c
#
_cell.length_a   1.000
_cell.length_b   1.000
_cell.length_c   1.000
_cell.angle_alpha   90.00
_cell.angle_beta   90.00
_cell.angle_gamma   90.00
#
_symmetry.space_group_name_H-M   'P 1'
#
loop_
_entity.id
_entity.type
_entity.pdbx_description
1 polymer ?
#
loop_
_entity_poly.entity_id
_entity_poly.type
_entity_poly.pdbx_seq_one_letter_code
_entity_poly.pdbx_strand_id
1 'polypeptide(L)'
;MKRFFAFLVLVACIMSGCNKDNESPEMTIGNITVSDKNEMNQRLYADRNQSGFEFTAAQSWNATVTETGSKATNATSSPDWIELSRYDGPAGKYRLPIDLETNTTGAVRTAVITIVCGDTRITVTIRQEATTESGDIPDDGEEVNPSYGDTTVVDIPDENFRNFLIENKNCGSLGGKIRQFELDMIEYIDCSGQNIASLEGIDHFRRLLGLNCLGNPITSLDLSGNTVLRELACSGNGSDTGEETKIMSLDLTGCESLEKLTAYSLDVESIVGLSTCKELKILIAESCKIAAGLDLKACKNLESVKLNYNDYPAIDVSGCTLLQTIDCGYSDKTLETLNVTGCSSLKTLVINDSKLRELDLAGCPSLVTLTCEHGALQSLDLSPCKALSELNCNKNELTQLDISCCPEITTVEVPYNRLSEIDARANKNLEKLDV
;
A
#
# COMPACT_ATOMS: atom_id res chain seq x y z
N MET A 1 3.46 29.53 -4.76
CA MET A 1 2.31 29.19 -3.90
C MET A 1 1.01 28.74 -4.61
N LYS A 2 0.75 28.99 -5.90
CA LYS A 2 -0.49 28.55 -6.61
C LYS A 2 -0.32 27.32 -7.52
N ARG A 3 0.86 26.68 -7.58
CA ARG A 3 1.13 25.50 -8.41
C ARG A 3 1.21 24.18 -7.61
N PHE A 4 1.25 24.22 -6.30
CA PHE A 4 1.31 23.04 -5.43
C PHE A 4 -0.05 22.34 -5.23
N PHE A 5 -1.17 23.06 -5.38
CA PHE A 5 -2.51 22.49 -5.15
C PHE A 5 -3.05 21.59 -6.27
N ALA A 6 -2.45 21.63 -7.47
CA ALA A 6 -2.91 20.81 -8.58
C ALA A 6 -2.37 19.36 -8.55
N PHE A 7 -1.32 19.07 -7.75
CA PHE A 7 -0.69 17.75 -7.69
C PHE A 7 -1.33 16.81 -6.66
N LEU A 8 -1.95 17.37 -5.62
CA LEU A 8 -2.59 16.56 -4.55
C LEU A 8 -3.86 15.84 -5.02
N VAL A 9 -4.54 16.38 -6.04
CA VAL A 9 -5.79 15.79 -6.59
C VAL A 9 -5.52 14.57 -7.49
N LEU A 10 -4.31 14.45 -8.07
CA LEU A 10 -3.96 13.33 -8.94
C LEU A 10 -3.55 12.06 -8.18
N VAL A 11 -3.09 12.20 -6.92
CA VAL A 11 -2.70 11.05 -6.06
C VAL A 11 -3.93 10.30 -5.54
N ALA A 12 -5.03 11.00 -5.29
CA ALA A 12 -6.28 10.37 -4.86
C ALA A 12 -6.95 9.51 -5.96
N CYS A 13 -6.66 9.79 -7.24
CA CYS A 13 -7.24 9.02 -8.35
C CYS A 13 -6.43 7.74 -8.72
N ILE A 14 -5.19 7.59 -8.24
CA ILE A 14 -4.38 6.40 -8.55
C ILE A 14 -4.60 5.27 -7.54
N MET A 15 -5.15 5.58 -6.35
CA MET A 15 -5.48 4.59 -5.33
C MET A 15 -6.87 3.95 -5.51
N SER A 16 -7.68 4.38 -6.48
CA SER A 16 -8.98 3.75 -6.79
C SER A 16 -8.90 2.59 -7.79
N GLY A 17 -7.72 2.03 -8.01
CA GLY A 17 -7.46 0.82 -8.78
C GLY A 17 -7.33 -0.44 -7.93
N CYS A 18 -7.81 -0.48 -6.68
CA CYS A 18 -7.95 -1.74 -5.95
C CYS A 18 -9.05 -2.56 -6.62
N ASN A 19 -8.63 -3.63 -7.26
CA ASN A 19 -9.50 -4.69 -7.74
C ASN A 19 -10.40 -5.19 -6.61
N LYS A 20 -11.68 -5.29 -6.91
CA LYS A 20 -12.73 -5.89 -6.09
C LYS A 20 -12.62 -7.41 -5.95
N ASP A 21 -11.44 -8.00 -5.83
CA ASP A 21 -11.26 -9.44 -5.86
C ASP A 21 -10.76 -10.07 -4.55
N ASN A 22 -10.93 -9.35 -3.39
CA ASN A 22 -10.76 -9.95 -2.07
C ASN A 22 -12.06 -9.86 -1.24
N GLU A 23 -13.20 -10.12 -1.85
CA GLU A 23 -14.39 -10.52 -1.10
C GLU A 23 -14.14 -11.95 -0.62
N SER A 24 -14.21 -12.18 0.71
CA SER A 24 -14.33 -13.53 1.29
C SER A 24 -15.35 -14.30 0.45
N PRO A 25 -15.09 -15.55 0.03
CA PRO A 25 -15.94 -16.20 -0.97
C PRO A 25 -17.37 -16.25 -0.45
N GLU A 26 -18.27 -15.57 -1.15
CA GLU A 26 -19.69 -15.66 -0.91
C GLU A 26 -20.12 -17.12 -0.94
N MET A 27 -20.91 -17.53 0.03
CA MET A 27 -21.47 -18.88 0.10
C MET A 27 -22.96 -18.85 -0.15
N THR A 28 -23.40 -19.45 -1.25
CA THR A 28 -24.83 -19.59 -1.56
C THR A 28 -25.34 -20.96 -1.12
N ILE A 29 -26.36 -20.95 -0.26
CA ILE A 29 -27.11 -22.13 0.19
C ILE A 29 -28.57 -21.92 -0.18
N GLY A 30 -29.03 -22.57 -1.24
CA GLY A 30 -30.39 -22.43 -1.73
C GLY A 30 -30.82 -20.96 -1.99
N ASN A 31 -31.75 -20.47 -1.21
CA ASN A 31 -32.32 -19.12 -1.32
C ASN A 31 -31.56 -18.05 -0.50
N ILE A 32 -30.43 -18.40 0.12
CA ILE A 32 -29.63 -17.50 0.95
C ILE A 32 -28.21 -17.48 0.45
N THR A 33 -27.67 -16.28 0.23
CA THR A 33 -26.23 -16.05 -0.03
C THR A 33 -25.64 -15.34 1.18
N VAL A 34 -24.61 -15.90 1.77
CA VAL A 34 -23.85 -15.37 2.91
C VAL A 34 -22.63 -14.64 2.37
N SER A 35 -22.44 -13.38 2.76
CA SER A 35 -21.34 -12.54 2.28
C SER A 35 -19.98 -12.98 2.86
N ASP A 36 -19.96 -13.47 4.11
CA ASP A 36 -18.79 -14.07 4.74
C ASP A 36 -19.20 -15.33 5.53
N LYS A 37 -18.72 -16.51 5.08
CA LYS A 37 -18.99 -17.77 5.77
C LYS A 37 -18.44 -17.81 7.21
N ASN A 38 -17.44 -17.00 7.54
CA ASN A 38 -16.86 -16.96 8.87
C ASN A 38 -17.83 -16.32 9.89
N GLU A 39 -18.72 -15.44 9.43
CA GLU A 39 -19.79 -14.87 10.28
C GLU A 39 -20.82 -15.90 10.72
N MET A 40 -20.84 -17.10 10.15
CA MET A 40 -21.77 -18.16 10.56
C MET A 40 -21.41 -18.82 11.90
N ASN A 41 -20.16 -18.71 12.35
CA ASN A 41 -19.72 -19.25 13.64
C ASN A 41 -18.89 -18.21 14.34
N GLN A 42 -19.55 -17.40 15.16
CA GLN A 42 -18.92 -16.29 15.83
C GLN A 42 -18.64 -16.66 17.30
N ARG A 43 -17.42 -16.43 17.73
CA ARG A 43 -17.01 -16.54 19.12
C ARG A 43 -16.70 -15.12 19.62
N LEU A 44 -17.42 -14.70 20.62
CA LEU A 44 -17.42 -13.34 21.12
C LEU A 44 -16.98 -13.37 22.57
N TYR A 45 -16.33 -12.32 23.00
CA TYR A 45 -15.91 -12.17 24.38
C TYR A 45 -17.08 -11.76 25.28
N ALA A 46 -16.88 -11.91 26.57
CA ALA A 46 -17.89 -11.68 27.55
C ALA A 46 -18.48 -10.26 27.55
N ASP A 47 -17.64 -9.26 27.28
CA ASP A 47 -17.99 -7.84 27.26
C ASP A 47 -18.39 -7.34 25.85
N ARG A 48 -18.37 -8.19 24.84
CA ARG A 48 -18.82 -7.83 23.51
C ARG A 48 -20.32 -7.63 23.51
N ASN A 49 -20.75 -6.38 23.29
CA ASN A 49 -22.16 -5.99 23.32
C ASN A 49 -22.81 -5.89 21.92
N GLN A 50 -22.02 -6.02 20.86
CA GLN A 50 -22.55 -6.00 19.50
C GLN A 50 -21.79 -6.95 18.57
N SER A 51 -22.51 -7.49 17.60
CA SER A 51 -22.01 -8.28 16.48
C SER A 51 -22.88 -8.06 15.25
N GLY A 52 -22.69 -8.83 14.21
CA GLY A 52 -23.54 -8.76 13.02
C GLY A 52 -23.30 -9.92 12.08
N PHE A 53 -24.24 -10.06 11.13
CA PHE A 53 -24.20 -11.07 10.08
C PHE A 53 -24.78 -10.49 8.81
N GLU A 54 -24.10 -10.70 7.68
CA GLU A 54 -24.53 -10.19 6.37
C GLU A 54 -24.96 -11.30 5.42
N PHE A 55 -26.16 -11.18 4.86
CA PHE A 55 -26.70 -12.14 3.91
C PHE A 55 -27.65 -11.51 2.90
N THR A 56 -27.85 -12.20 1.79
CA THR A 56 -28.86 -11.87 0.80
C THR A 56 -29.92 -12.98 0.77
N ALA A 57 -31.19 -12.63 0.94
CA ALA A 57 -32.33 -13.53 0.84
C ALA A 57 -33.04 -13.38 -0.50
N ALA A 58 -33.22 -14.47 -1.23
CA ALA A 58 -33.92 -14.46 -2.52
C ALA A 58 -35.46 -14.33 -2.39
N GLN A 59 -36.01 -14.62 -1.20
CA GLN A 59 -37.43 -14.54 -0.83
C GLN A 59 -37.60 -13.95 0.55
N SER A 60 -38.83 -13.85 1.03
CA SER A 60 -39.12 -13.49 2.41
C SER A 60 -38.46 -14.46 3.38
N TRP A 61 -37.89 -13.93 4.44
CA TRP A 61 -37.15 -14.70 5.43
C TRP A 61 -37.62 -14.39 6.84
N ASN A 62 -37.37 -15.32 7.76
CA ASN A 62 -37.52 -15.13 9.19
C ASN A 62 -36.33 -15.71 9.95
N ALA A 63 -36.10 -15.19 11.17
CA ALA A 63 -35.08 -15.66 12.07
C ALA A 63 -35.65 -16.06 13.43
N THR A 64 -35.02 -17.01 14.08
CA THR A 64 -35.29 -17.40 15.49
C THR A 64 -33.95 -17.55 16.21
N VAL A 65 -33.93 -17.22 17.50
CA VAL A 65 -32.74 -17.37 18.35
C VAL A 65 -33.05 -18.41 19.42
N THR A 66 -32.14 -19.37 19.58
CA THR A 66 -32.26 -20.42 20.61
C THR A 66 -30.95 -20.55 21.39
N GLU A 67 -31.00 -20.75 22.70
CA GLU A 67 -29.82 -21.05 23.50
C GLU A 67 -29.51 -22.54 23.51
N THR A 68 -28.23 -22.91 23.37
CA THR A 68 -27.79 -24.31 23.46
C THR A 68 -27.16 -24.57 24.81
N GLY A 69 -27.59 -25.65 25.50
CA GLY A 69 -27.00 -26.08 26.75
C GLY A 69 -27.83 -25.80 28.03
N SER A 70 -28.87 -25.01 27.96
CA SER A 70 -29.86 -24.94 29.06
C SER A 70 -30.75 -26.18 29.01
N LYS A 71 -31.06 -26.79 30.17
CA LYS A 71 -32.04 -27.87 30.25
C LYS A 71 -33.36 -27.32 29.73
N ALA A 72 -33.79 -27.83 28.56
CA ALA A 72 -34.97 -27.39 27.85
C ALA A 72 -36.21 -27.42 28.76
N THR A 73 -36.61 -26.26 29.23
CA THR A 73 -38.00 -26.00 29.64
C THR A 73 -38.60 -25.20 28.49
N ASN A 74 -39.44 -25.82 27.68
CA ASN A 74 -40.28 -25.28 26.61
C ASN A 74 -40.05 -23.81 26.24
N ALA A 75 -38.89 -23.49 25.60
CA ALA A 75 -38.53 -22.10 25.32
C ALA A 75 -38.84 -21.80 23.88
N THR A 76 -39.93 -21.08 23.65
CA THR A 76 -40.25 -20.34 22.43
C THR A 76 -39.79 -18.88 22.50
N SER A 77 -39.03 -18.49 23.56
CA SER A 77 -38.49 -17.14 23.71
C SER A 77 -36.98 -17.12 23.37
N SER A 78 -36.54 -16.06 22.69
CA SER A 78 -35.14 -15.73 22.55
C SER A 78 -34.48 -15.60 23.92
N PRO A 79 -33.19 -16.02 24.09
CA PRO A 79 -32.45 -15.74 25.31
C PRO A 79 -32.40 -14.23 25.58
N ASP A 80 -32.57 -13.83 26.86
CA ASP A 80 -32.62 -12.41 27.25
C ASP A 80 -31.31 -11.63 26.95
N TRP A 81 -30.21 -12.36 26.76
CA TRP A 81 -28.87 -11.77 26.58
C TRP A 81 -28.47 -11.50 25.11
N ILE A 82 -29.32 -11.87 24.15
CA ILE A 82 -29.05 -11.70 22.70
C ILE A 82 -30.32 -11.25 22.00
N GLU A 83 -30.25 -10.16 21.29
CA GLU A 83 -31.33 -9.59 20.52
C GLU A 83 -30.88 -9.30 19.09
N LEU A 84 -31.75 -9.58 18.13
CA LEU A 84 -31.56 -9.19 16.75
C LEU A 84 -32.28 -7.89 16.48
N SER A 85 -31.67 -7.00 15.72
CA SER A 85 -32.33 -5.76 15.31
C SER A 85 -33.61 -5.98 14.46
N ARG A 86 -33.74 -7.22 13.93
CA ARG A 86 -34.89 -7.63 13.08
C ARG A 86 -34.97 -9.15 13.01
N TYR A 87 -36.20 -9.67 12.97
CA TYR A 87 -36.47 -11.12 12.92
C TYR A 87 -37.09 -11.60 11.61
N ASP A 88 -37.44 -10.72 10.68
CA ASP A 88 -38.00 -11.04 9.38
C ASP A 88 -37.74 -9.94 8.32
N GLY A 89 -38.02 -10.26 7.06
CA GLY A 89 -37.96 -9.30 5.97
C GLY A 89 -38.34 -9.89 4.62
N PRO A 90 -38.62 -9.04 3.61
CA PRO A 90 -38.81 -9.48 2.21
C PRO A 90 -37.48 -9.95 1.60
N ALA A 91 -37.48 -10.33 0.31
CA ALA A 91 -36.25 -10.55 -0.45
C ALA A 91 -35.36 -9.31 -0.44
N GLY A 92 -34.02 -9.50 -0.33
CA GLY A 92 -33.05 -8.38 -0.32
C GLY A 92 -31.75 -8.72 0.38
N LYS A 93 -30.81 -7.76 0.35
CA LYS A 93 -29.54 -7.81 1.07
C LYS A 93 -29.72 -7.21 2.47
N TYR A 94 -29.21 -7.91 3.47
CA TYR A 94 -29.36 -7.55 4.90
C TYR A 94 -28.00 -7.60 5.58
N ARG A 95 -27.73 -6.59 6.40
CA ARG A 95 -26.82 -6.69 7.53
C ARG A 95 -27.68 -6.75 8.77
N LEU A 96 -27.58 -7.83 9.54
CA LEU A 96 -28.36 -8.09 10.71
C LEU A 96 -27.51 -7.80 11.97
N PRO A 97 -27.63 -6.61 12.57
CA PRO A 97 -27.01 -6.33 13.86
C PRO A 97 -27.54 -7.26 14.95
N ILE A 98 -26.64 -7.67 15.82
CA ILE A 98 -26.87 -8.55 16.96
C ILE A 98 -26.42 -7.80 18.21
N ASP A 99 -27.33 -7.44 19.07
CA ASP A 99 -27.05 -6.83 20.37
C ASP A 99 -26.89 -7.91 21.44
N LEU A 100 -25.93 -7.74 22.31
CA LEU A 100 -25.54 -8.73 23.33
C LEU A 100 -25.39 -8.05 24.70
N GLU A 101 -25.84 -8.72 25.74
CA GLU A 101 -25.49 -8.33 27.12
C GLU A 101 -24.11 -8.87 27.49
N THR A 102 -23.41 -8.17 28.37
CA THR A 102 -22.14 -8.66 28.94
C THR A 102 -22.38 -9.98 29.66
N ASN A 103 -21.52 -10.98 29.39
CA ASN A 103 -21.64 -12.27 30.05
C ASN A 103 -20.96 -12.29 31.43
N THR A 104 -21.73 -12.03 32.48
CA THR A 104 -21.26 -12.06 33.86
C THR A 104 -21.59 -13.38 34.56
N THR A 105 -22.02 -14.42 33.85
CA THR A 105 -22.51 -15.68 34.43
C THR A 105 -21.42 -16.61 34.96
N GLY A 106 -20.16 -16.32 34.66
CA GLY A 106 -19.00 -17.21 34.96
C GLY A 106 -18.97 -18.49 34.11
N ALA A 107 -19.82 -18.59 33.08
CA ALA A 107 -19.86 -19.73 32.15
C ALA A 107 -20.08 -19.28 30.72
N VAL A 108 -19.50 -20.01 29.76
CA VAL A 108 -19.73 -19.79 28.33
C VAL A 108 -21.22 -19.98 28.01
N ARG A 109 -21.80 -19.07 27.24
CA ARG A 109 -23.15 -19.21 26.71
C ARG A 109 -23.16 -19.21 25.19
N THR A 110 -24.07 -19.96 24.58
CA THR A 110 -24.14 -20.15 23.16
C THR A 110 -25.55 -20.00 22.65
N ALA A 111 -25.77 -19.13 21.68
CA ALA A 111 -27.00 -18.99 20.94
C ALA A 111 -26.86 -19.43 19.50
N VAL A 112 -27.92 -20.00 18.95
CA VAL A 112 -28.01 -20.32 17.52
C VAL A 112 -29.13 -19.48 16.91
N ILE A 113 -28.77 -18.64 15.97
CA ILE A 113 -29.69 -17.88 15.13
C ILE A 113 -30.00 -18.76 13.93
N THR A 114 -31.26 -19.12 13.75
CA THR A 114 -31.72 -19.86 12.59
C THR A 114 -32.43 -18.92 11.64
N ILE A 115 -31.94 -18.81 10.41
CA ILE A 115 -32.56 -17.98 9.34
C ILE A 115 -33.20 -18.94 8.32
N VAL A 116 -34.47 -18.71 8.03
CA VAL A 116 -35.27 -19.50 7.08
C VAL A 116 -35.74 -18.61 5.94
N CYS A 117 -35.48 -19.02 4.69
CA CYS A 117 -35.91 -18.34 3.47
C CYS A 117 -36.46 -19.38 2.48
N GLY A 118 -37.79 -19.46 2.36
CA GLY A 118 -38.46 -20.56 1.65
C GLY A 118 -38.10 -21.93 2.27
N ASP A 119 -37.60 -22.85 1.46
CA ASP A 119 -37.15 -24.18 1.93
C ASP A 119 -35.69 -24.19 2.43
N THR A 120 -35.04 -23.07 2.40
CA THR A 120 -33.62 -22.92 2.80
C THR A 120 -33.53 -22.53 4.27
N ARG A 121 -32.68 -23.23 5.01
CA ARG A 121 -32.34 -22.93 6.40
C ARG A 121 -30.83 -22.81 6.54
N ILE A 122 -30.37 -21.73 7.18
CA ILE A 122 -29.00 -21.57 7.65
C ILE A 122 -28.97 -21.31 9.16
N THR A 123 -27.83 -21.56 9.79
CA THR A 123 -27.63 -21.29 11.21
C THR A 123 -26.40 -20.45 11.41
N VAL A 124 -26.52 -19.42 12.24
CA VAL A 124 -25.40 -18.59 12.74
C VAL A 124 -25.24 -18.91 14.21
N THR A 125 -24.07 -19.37 14.60
CA THR A 125 -23.78 -19.71 16.00
C THR A 125 -23.02 -18.56 16.65
N ILE A 126 -23.55 -18.03 17.75
CA ILE A 126 -22.92 -17.02 18.58
C ILE A 126 -22.53 -17.66 19.91
N ARG A 127 -21.24 -17.75 20.16
CA ARG A 127 -20.69 -18.23 21.43
C ARG A 127 -20.05 -17.07 22.16
N GLN A 128 -20.52 -16.73 23.36
CA GLN A 128 -19.99 -15.66 24.19
C GLN A 128 -19.30 -16.25 25.41
N GLU A 129 -18.02 -15.89 25.58
CA GLU A 129 -17.21 -16.31 26.72
C GLU A 129 -17.66 -15.64 28.01
N ALA A 130 -17.21 -16.17 29.15
CA ALA A 130 -17.48 -15.60 30.47
C ALA A 130 -16.36 -14.65 30.90
N THR A 131 -16.71 -13.62 31.70
CA THR A 131 -15.72 -12.86 32.48
C THR A 131 -15.43 -13.55 33.80
N THR A 132 -14.20 -13.39 34.32
CA THR A 132 -13.89 -13.67 35.72
C THR A 132 -14.38 -12.53 36.61
N GLU A 133 -14.47 -12.74 37.93
CA GLU A 133 -14.81 -11.69 38.90
C GLU A 133 -13.85 -10.48 38.88
N SER A 134 -12.63 -10.64 38.31
CA SER A 134 -11.65 -9.58 38.11
C SER A 134 -11.75 -8.89 36.74
N GLY A 135 -12.65 -9.35 35.85
CA GLY A 135 -12.77 -8.84 34.50
C GLY A 135 -11.70 -9.42 33.51
N ASP A 136 -10.84 -10.31 33.99
CA ASP A 136 -9.88 -11.03 33.16
C ASP A 136 -10.53 -12.29 32.58
N ILE A 137 -10.04 -12.73 31.41
CA ILE A 137 -10.40 -14.04 30.84
C ILE A 137 -9.72 -15.09 31.73
N PRO A 138 -10.41 -16.18 32.11
CA PRO A 138 -9.78 -17.25 32.87
C PRO A 138 -8.57 -17.78 32.10
N ASP A 139 -7.40 -17.66 32.69
CA ASP A 139 -6.23 -18.43 32.29
C ASP A 139 -6.40 -19.80 32.96
N ASP A 140 -7.09 -20.70 32.27
CA ASP A 140 -7.39 -22.05 32.77
C ASP A 140 -6.26 -23.05 32.55
N GLY A 141 -5.08 -22.54 32.17
CA GLY A 141 -3.86 -23.40 32.07
C GLY A 141 -3.99 -24.58 31.12
N GLU A 142 -5.10 -24.69 30.40
CA GLU A 142 -5.31 -25.72 29.40
C GLU A 142 -4.87 -25.22 28.01
N GLU A 143 -4.27 -26.13 27.25
CA GLU A 143 -3.71 -25.94 25.90
C GLU A 143 -4.52 -24.93 25.07
N VAL A 144 -3.86 -23.88 24.64
CA VAL A 144 -4.36 -22.86 23.72
C VAL A 144 -5.18 -23.54 22.62
N ASN A 145 -6.51 -23.37 22.70
CA ASN A 145 -7.41 -23.94 21.69
C ASN A 145 -7.02 -23.32 20.33
N PRO A 146 -6.56 -24.08 19.35
CA PRO A 146 -6.03 -23.57 18.08
C PRO A 146 -7.02 -22.74 17.25
N SER A 147 -8.25 -22.57 17.72
CA SER A 147 -9.26 -21.74 17.05
C SER A 147 -9.19 -20.23 17.36
N TYR A 148 -8.35 -19.79 18.31
CA TYR A 148 -8.26 -18.37 18.67
C TYR A 148 -7.08 -17.62 18.08
N GLY A 149 -6.07 -18.30 17.56
CA GLY A 149 -4.81 -17.67 17.26
C GLY A 149 -4.06 -17.23 18.54
N ASP A 150 -3.10 -16.38 18.38
CA ASP A 150 -2.21 -15.87 19.42
C ASP A 150 -2.92 -14.78 20.23
N THR A 151 -3.26 -15.07 21.49
CA THR A 151 -3.96 -14.14 22.39
C THR A 151 -3.02 -13.19 23.15
N THR A 152 -1.72 -13.20 22.86
CA THR A 152 -0.73 -12.31 23.46
C THR A 152 -1.18 -10.84 23.31
N VAL A 153 -1.13 -10.09 24.41
CA VAL A 153 -1.39 -8.65 24.38
C VAL A 153 -0.23 -7.97 23.70
N VAL A 154 -0.56 -7.16 22.70
CA VAL A 154 0.41 -6.34 21.98
C VAL A 154 0.30 -4.90 22.44
N ASP A 155 1.45 -4.32 22.78
CA ASP A 155 1.53 -2.91 23.13
C ASP A 155 1.65 -2.07 21.85
N ILE A 156 0.77 -1.08 21.71
CA ILE A 156 0.82 -0.05 20.66
C ILE A 156 0.97 1.28 21.39
N PRO A 157 2.18 1.79 21.55
CA PRO A 157 2.47 2.94 22.42
C PRO A 157 1.81 4.24 21.95
N ASP A 158 1.79 4.49 20.63
CA ASP A 158 1.17 5.70 20.08
C ASP A 158 -0.35 5.67 20.28
N GLU A 159 -0.89 6.67 20.98
CA GLU A 159 -2.31 6.74 21.31
C GLU A 159 -3.19 6.88 20.07
N ASN A 160 -2.76 7.68 19.09
CA ASN A 160 -3.53 7.89 17.87
C ASN A 160 -3.55 6.61 17.01
N PHE A 161 -2.42 5.91 16.93
CA PHE A 161 -2.36 4.63 16.21
C PHE A 161 -3.21 3.57 16.91
N ARG A 162 -3.12 3.46 18.23
CA ARG A 162 -3.94 2.56 19.01
C ARG A 162 -5.43 2.85 18.86
N ASN A 163 -5.85 4.12 18.96
CA ASN A 163 -7.24 4.53 18.77
C ASN A 163 -7.73 4.25 17.35
N PHE A 164 -6.89 4.53 16.34
CA PHE A 164 -7.19 4.17 14.95
C PHE A 164 -7.48 2.67 14.79
N LEU A 165 -6.67 1.80 15.39
CA LEU A 165 -6.87 0.34 15.33
C LEU A 165 -8.16 -0.09 16.03
N ILE A 166 -8.49 0.51 17.16
CA ILE A 166 -9.71 0.22 17.90
C ILE A 166 -10.96 0.66 17.10
N GLU A 167 -10.95 1.87 16.58
CA GLU A 167 -12.12 2.47 15.93
C GLU A 167 -12.34 1.96 14.51
N ASN A 168 -11.26 1.70 13.76
CA ASN A 168 -11.34 1.40 12.32
C ASN A 168 -11.02 -0.06 11.96
N LYS A 169 -10.38 -0.81 12.87
CA LYS A 169 -9.98 -2.22 12.63
C LYS A 169 -10.59 -3.19 13.63
N ASN A 170 -11.49 -2.71 14.50
CA ASN A 170 -12.15 -3.50 15.55
C ASN A 170 -11.17 -4.23 16.49
N CYS A 171 -9.98 -3.68 16.69
CA CYS A 171 -9.02 -4.18 17.66
C CYS A 171 -9.44 -3.78 19.07
N GLY A 172 -8.83 -4.43 20.08
CA GLY A 172 -9.10 -4.10 21.49
C GLY A 172 -10.46 -4.54 21.98
N SER A 173 -11.08 -5.51 21.32
CA SER A 173 -12.38 -6.09 21.69
C SER A 173 -12.41 -6.70 23.10
N LEU A 174 -11.24 -6.87 23.73
CA LEU A 174 -11.04 -7.42 25.07
C LEU A 174 -10.53 -6.35 26.02
N GLY A 175 -11.43 -5.62 26.67
CA GLY A 175 -11.09 -4.65 27.72
C GLY A 175 -10.13 -3.55 27.25
N GLY A 176 -10.20 -3.16 25.96
CA GLY A 176 -9.35 -2.15 25.36
C GLY A 176 -7.90 -2.59 25.06
N LYS A 177 -7.56 -3.87 25.25
CA LYS A 177 -6.23 -4.41 24.97
C LYS A 177 -6.19 -5.07 23.59
N ILE A 178 -5.29 -4.60 22.74
CA ILE A 178 -5.04 -5.18 21.42
C ILE A 178 -4.30 -6.51 21.58
N ARG A 179 -4.72 -7.53 20.84
CA ARG A 179 -4.12 -8.86 20.88
C ARG A 179 -3.60 -9.29 19.51
N GLN A 180 -2.60 -10.16 19.52
CA GLN A 180 -1.90 -10.60 18.33
C GLN A 180 -2.86 -11.17 17.27
N PHE A 181 -3.83 -12.01 17.64
CA PHE A 181 -4.77 -12.58 16.67
C PHE A 181 -5.62 -11.51 15.94
N GLU A 182 -5.91 -10.36 16.58
CA GLU A 182 -6.64 -9.25 15.96
C GLU A 182 -5.76 -8.59 14.88
N LEU A 183 -4.46 -8.45 15.14
CA LEU A 183 -3.49 -7.89 14.20
C LEU A 183 -3.21 -8.86 13.04
N ASP A 184 -3.21 -10.18 13.31
CA ASP A 184 -3.02 -11.22 12.28
C ASP A 184 -4.17 -11.28 11.25
N MET A 185 -5.31 -10.63 11.52
CA MET A 185 -6.42 -10.51 10.57
C MET A 185 -6.33 -9.28 9.67
N ILE A 186 -5.35 -8.39 9.92
CA ILE A 186 -5.22 -7.13 9.19
C ILE A 186 -4.20 -7.31 8.07
N GLU A 187 -4.66 -7.16 6.84
CA GLU A 187 -3.84 -7.21 5.64
C GLU A 187 -3.56 -5.81 5.06
N TYR A 188 -4.42 -4.83 5.34
CA TYR A 188 -4.28 -3.47 4.82
C TYR A 188 -4.56 -2.42 5.89
N ILE A 189 -3.66 -1.46 6.03
CA ILE A 189 -3.79 -0.30 6.89
C ILE A 189 -3.71 0.97 6.04
N ASP A 190 -4.78 1.76 6.06
CA ASP A 190 -4.75 3.16 5.64
C ASP A 190 -5.02 4.03 6.87
N CYS A 191 -3.94 4.51 7.46
CA CYS A 191 -3.96 5.42 8.60
C CYS A 191 -3.45 6.82 8.21
N SER A 192 -3.63 7.21 6.94
CA SER A 192 -3.18 8.52 6.46
C SER A 192 -3.86 9.67 7.20
N GLY A 193 -3.08 10.71 7.56
CA GLY A 193 -3.58 11.93 8.18
C GLY A 193 -4.19 11.75 9.59
N GLN A 194 -3.84 10.70 10.32
CA GLN A 194 -4.39 10.39 11.65
C GLN A 194 -3.58 11.01 12.82
N ASN A 195 -2.61 11.89 12.50
CA ASN A 195 -1.73 12.51 13.50
C ASN A 195 -0.96 11.49 14.35
N ILE A 196 -0.58 10.37 13.74
CA ILE A 196 0.21 9.30 14.36
C ILE A 196 1.69 9.70 14.35
N ALA A 197 2.32 9.72 15.51
CA ALA A 197 3.74 10.08 15.64
C ALA A 197 4.66 8.84 15.59
N SER A 198 4.14 7.65 15.89
CA SER A 198 4.89 6.39 15.86
C SER A 198 4.03 5.22 15.40
N LEU A 199 4.59 4.36 14.57
CA LEU A 199 4.01 3.07 14.22
C LEU A 199 4.70 1.91 14.98
N GLU A 200 5.28 2.17 16.14
CA GLU A 200 5.83 1.12 17.00
C GLU A 200 4.78 0.05 17.28
N GLY A 201 5.14 -1.23 17.10
CA GLY A 201 4.23 -2.37 17.11
C GLY A 201 3.72 -2.79 15.72
N ILE A 202 4.12 -2.10 14.64
CA ILE A 202 3.72 -2.47 13.27
C ILE A 202 4.30 -3.84 12.85
N ASP A 203 5.40 -4.26 13.43
CA ASP A 203 6.03 -5.57 13.23
C ASP A 203 5.15 -6.74 13.68
N HIS A 204 4.18 -6.49 14.57
CA HIS A 204 3.20 -7.48 14.99
C HIS A 204 2.13 -7.79 13.92
N PHE A 205 2.04 -7.01 12.85
CA PHE A 205 1.08 -7.24 11.76
C PHE A 205 1.64 -8.23 10.74
N ARG A 206 1.68 -9.52 11.11
CA ARG A 206 2.34 -10.61 10.37
C ARG A 206 1.80 -10.85 8.96
N ARG A 207 0.60 -10.36 8.66
CA ARG A 207 -0.07 -10.52 7.36
C ARG A 207 -0.28 -9.19 6.62
N LEU A 208 0.39 -8.13 7.05
CA LEU A 208 0.25 -6.82 6.43
C LEU A 208 0.80 -6.82 5.00
N LEU A 209 -0.09 -6.65 4.02
CA LEU A 209 0.21 -6.57 2.59
C LEU A 209 0.36 -5.13 2.12
N GLY A 210 -0.37 -4.19 2.74
CA GLY A 210 -0.33 -2.77 2.35
C GLY A 210 -0.42 -1.82 3.53
N LEU A 211 0.45 -0.80 3.52
CA LEU A 211 0.48 0.27 4.51
C LEU A 211 0.44 1.63 3.82
N ASN A 212 -0.55 2.43 4.16
CA ASN A 212 -0.61 3.86 3.83
C ASN A 212 -0.57 4.67 5.12
N CYS A 213 0.55 5.35 5.37
CA CYS A 213 0.75 6.23 6.52
C CYS A 213 1.12 7.67 6.13
N LEU A 214 0.70 8.10 4.93
CA LEU A 214 0.92 9.46 4.43
C LEU A 214 0.39 10.54 5.38
N GLY A 215 1.08 11.68 5.47
CA GLY A 215 0.59 12.84 6.19
C GLY A 215 0.51 12.66 7.71
N ASN A 216 1.37 11.82 8.28
CA ASN A 216 1.53 11.64 9.73
C ASN A 216 2.87 12.21 10.23
N PRO A 217 2.96 12.69 11.46
CA PRO A 217 4.19 13.23 12.03
C PRO A 217 5.18 12.12 12.47
N ILE A 218 5.32 11.08 11.66
CA ILE A 218 6.24 9.96 11.90
C ILE A 218 7.67 10.42 11.62
N THR A 219 8.61 10.11 12.53
CA THR A 219 10.03 10.47 12.38
C THR A 219 10.91 9.29 11.99
N SER A 220 10.49 8.07 12.27
CA SER A 220 11.18 6.84 11.88
C SER A 220 10.19 5.75 11.54
N LEU A 221 10.52 4.91 10.56
CA LEU A 221 9.68 3.80 10.14
C LEU A 221 10.54 2.56 9.92
N ASP A 222 10.39 1.59 10.83
CA ASP A 222 11.01 0.27 10.74
C ASP A 222 9.95 -0.75 10.34
N LEU A 223 10.14 -1.35 9.17
CA LEU A 223 9.25 -2.37 8.59
C LEU A 223 9.97 -3.72 8.43
N SER A 224 11.10 -3.91 9.07
CA SER A 224 11.91 -5.13 8.97
C SER A 224 11.15 -6.41 9.36
N GLY A 225 10.14 -6.28 10.22
CA GLY A 225 9.25 -7.37 10.63
C GLY A 225 8.13 -7.69 9.62
N ASN A 226 7.83 -6.79 8.67
CA ASN A 226 6.69 -6.90 7.76
C ASN A 226 7.07 -7.59 6.45
N THR A 227 7.54 -8.83 6.52
CA THR A 227 8.18 -9.57 5.42
C THR A 227 7.27 -9.88 4.23
N VAL A 228 5.96 -9.81 4.41
CA VAL A 228 4.95 -10.03 3.35
C VAL A 228 4.41 -8.74 2.75
N LEU A 229 4.90 -7.57 3.22
CA LEU A 229 4.45 -6.26 2.74
C LEU A 229 4.72 -6.11 1.24
N ARG A 230 3.69 -5.70 0.49
CA ARG A 230 3.74 -5.50 -0.96
C ARG A 230 3.65 -4.03 -1.36
N GLU A 231 2.89 -3.24 -0.61
CA GLU A 231 2.69 -1.83 -0.91
C GLU A 231 2.97 -0.96 0.31
N LEU A 232 3.79 0.06 0.14
CA LEU A 232 4.06 1.08 1.15
C LEU A 232 3.85 2.47 0.57
N ALA A 233 3.06 3.29 1.28
CA ALA A 233 2.97 4.72 1.05
C ALA A 233 3.29 5.48 2.34
N CYS A 234 4.33 6.30 2.33
CA CYS A 234 4.78 7.09 3.48
C CYS A 234 5.24 8.50 3.06
N SER A 235 5.07 9.46 3.95
CA SER A 235 5.59 10.83 3.74
C SER A 235 5.84 11.51 5.07
N GLY A 236 6.64 12.57 5.05
CA GLY A 236 6.63 13.54 6.13
C GLY A 236 5.29 14.25 6.24
N ASN A 237 5.01 14.86 7.38
CA ASN A 237 3.85 15.71 7.58
C ASN A 237 4.23 17.15 7.17
N GLY A 238 3.73 17.59 6.03
CA GLY A 238 3.77 19.00 5.64
C GLY A 238 2.72 19.75 6.45
N SER A 239 3.11 20.27 7.60
CA SER A 239 2.19 21.01 8.47
C SER A 239 1.92 22.41 7.91
N ASP A 240 0.64 22.79 7.78
CA ASP A 240 0.22 24.17 7.55
C ASP A 240 0.62 25.10 8.73
N THR A 241 1.08 24.55 9.84
CA THR A 241 1.48 25.26 11.07
C THR A 241 2.97 25.58 11.16
N GLY A 242 3.78 25.16 10.16
CA GLY A 242 5.19 25.54 10.03
C GLY A 242 6.20 24.58 10.70
N GLU A 243 5.76 23.57 11.42
CA GLU A 243 6.63 22.49 11.91
C GLU A 243 6.50 21.27 11.00
N GLU A 244 7.37 21.19 9.98
CA GLU A 244 7.45 20.01 9.12
C GLU A 244 8.10 18.87 9.89
N THR A 245 7.36 17.79 10.12
CA THR A 245 7.92 16.54 10.63
C THR A 245 8.26 15.64 9.44
N LYS A 246 9.48 15.12 9.41
CA LYS A 246 9.98 14.27 8.31
C LYS A 246 10.44 12.94 8.83
N ILE A 247 10.22 11.90 8.05
CA ILE A 247 10.82 10.59 8.33
C ILE A 247 12.31 10.71 8.05
N MET A 248 13.12 10.50 9.09
CA MET A 248 14.59 10.56 9.04
C MET A 248 15.23 9.18 8.93
N SER A 249 14.46 8.12 9.15
CA SER A 249 14.91 6.73 9.00
C SER A 249 13.79 5.88 8.43
N LEU A 250 14.09 5.18 7.32
CA LEU A 250 13.22 4.19 6.69
C LEU A 250 14.00 2.90 6.51
N ASP A 251 13.59 1.83 7.20
CA ASP A 251 14.17 0.50 7.09
C ASP A 251 13.19 -0.48 6.45
N LEU A 252 13.56 -1.00 5.29
CA LEU A 252 12.83 -2.01 4.50
C LEU A 252 13.55 -3.37 4.52
N THR A 253 14.51 -3.56 5.42
CA THR A 253 15.21 -4.84 5.55
C THR A 253 14.20 -5.95 5.81
N GLY A 254 14.21 -7.01 4.99
CA GLY A 254 13.21 -8.09 5.11
C GLY A 254 11.93 -7.89 4.29
N CYS A 255 11.65 -6.70 3.75
CA CYS A 255 10.51 -6.45 2.85
C CYS A 255 10.76 -6.99 1.43
N GLU A 256 11.19 -8.25 1.31
CA GLU A 256 11.56 -8.85 0.01
C GLU A 256 10.37 -8.95 -0.95
N SER A 257 9.14 -8.98 -0.43
CA SER A 257 7.87 -9.04 -1.19
C SER A 257 7.38 -7.68 -1.68
N LEU A 258 8.10 -6.57 -1.36
CA LEU A 258 7.63 -5.23 -1.69
C LEU A 258 7.59 -5.01 -3.20
N GLU A 259 6.39 -4.71 -3.71
CA GLU A 259 6.11 -4.47 -5.13
C GLU A 259 6.04 -2.96 -5.45
N LYS A 260 5.60 -2.16 -4.48
CA LYS A 260 5.42 -0.73 -4.66
C LYS A 260 5.86 0.05 -3.44
N LEU A 261 6.77 1.00 -3.65
CA LEU A 261 7.14 2.02 -2.68
C LEU A 261 6.74 3.41 -3.20
N THR A 262 5.98 4.14 -2.39
CA THR A 262 5.64 5.54 -2.62
C THR A 262 6.06 6.36 -1.41
N ALA A 263 7.10 7.16 -1.56
CA ALA A 263 7.69 7.96 -0.50
C ALA A 263 7.82 9.43 -0.95
N TYR A 264 7.39 10.36 -0.11
CA TYR A 264 7.46 11.79 -0.41
C TYR A 264 7.99 12.58 0.79
N SER A 265 8.79 13.60 0.51
CA SER A 265 9.20 14.60 1.51
C SER A 265 9.80 13.98 2.78
N LEU A 266 10.64 12.97 2.60
CA LEU A 266 11.44 12.40 3.68
C LEU A 266 12.70 13.25 3.92
N ASP A 267 13.46 12.94 4.96
CA ASP A 267 14.79 13.50 5.23
C ASP A 267 15.75 12.36 5.56
N VAL A 268 15.97 11.47 4.59
CA VAL A 268 16.77 10.25 4.74
C VAL A 268 18.03 10.31 3.91
N GLU A 269 19.17 9.96 4.47
CA GLU A 269 20.39 9.81 3.70
C GLU A 269 20.32 8.64 2.73
N SER A 270 19.63 7.56 3.13
CA SER A 270 19.39 6.36 2.32
C SER A 270 18.15 5.63 2.80
N ILE A 271 17.58 4.80 1.94
CA ILE A 271 16.52 3.86 2.28
C ILE A 271 17.18 2.50 2.54
N VAL A 272 17.23 2.10 3.82
CA VAL A 272 17.87 0.83 4.23
C VAL A 272 17.06 -0.35 3.68
N GLY A 273 17.74 -1.38 3.18
CA GLY A 273 17.09 -2.59 2.66
C GLY A 273 16.48 -2.47 1.25
N LEU A 274 16.45 -1.29 0.63
CA LEU A 274 15.82 -1.10 -0.68
C LEU A 274 16.35 -2.06 -1.76
N SER A 275 17.66 -2.32 -1.79
CA SER A 275 18.29 -3.26 -2.74
C SER A 275 17.88 -4.73 -2.53
N THR A 276 17.26 -5.07 -1.40
CA THR A 276 16.75 -6.42 -1.13
C THR A 276 15.32 -6.64 -1.60
N CYS A 277 14.59 -5.58 -1.98
CA CYS A 277 13.23 -5.61 -2.47
C CYS A 277 13.17 -6.11 -3.92
N LYS A 278 13.37 -7.42 -4.14
CA LYS A 278 13.52 -8.02 -5.48
C LYS A 278 12.24 -8.01 -6.32
N GLU A 279 11.09 -7.95 -5.66
CA GLU A 279 9.77 -7.91 -6.30
C GLU A 279 9.33 -6.48 -6.65
N LEU A 280 10.17 -5.46 -6.37
CA LEU A 280 9.83 -4.06 -6.59
C LEU A 280 9.60 -3.76 -8.07
N LYS A 281 8.40 -3.23 -8.37
CA LYS A 281 7.92 -2.83 -9.70
C LYS A 281 7.89 -1.31 -9.84
N ILE A 282 7.44 -0.63 -8.80
CA ILE A 282 7.25 0.82 -8.78
C ILE A 282 8.01 1.41 -7.60
N LEU A 283 8.96 2.28 -7.90
CA LEU A 283 9.68 3.09 -6.92
C LEU A 283 9.38 4.57 -7.17
N ILE A 284 8.72 5.20 -6.21
CA ILE A 284 8.53 6.65 -6.16
C ILE A 284 9.13 7.13 -4.84
N ALA A 285 10.22 7.89 -4.91
CA ALA A 285 10.87 8.48 -3.74
C ALA A 285 11.30 9.90 -4.09
N GLU A 286 10.34 10.83 -4.06
CA GLU A 286 10.55 12.22 -4.49
C GLU A 286 10.71 13.15 -3.29
N SER A 287 11.63 14.11 -3.40
CA SER A 287 11.93 15.09 -2.33
C SER A 287 12.33 14.45 -1.01
N CYS A 288 13.05 13.33 -1.06
CA CYS A 288 13.41 12.53 0.11
C CYS A 288 14.82 12.85 0.67
N LYS A 289 15.56 13.76 0.03
CA LYS A 289 16.95 14.11 0.35
C LYS A 289 17.92 12.92 0.34
N ILE A 290 17.62 11.91 -0.47
CA ILE A 290 18.51 10.75 -0.60
C ILE A 290 19.85 11.23 -1.16
N ALA A 291 20.91 11.10 -0.36
CA ALA A 291 22.28 11.51 -0.70
C ALA A 291 23.19 10.33 -1.00
N ALA A 292 22.83 9.11 -0.64
CA ALA A 292 23.55 7.90 -1.00
C ALA A 292 23.27 7.48 -2.45
N GLY A 293 24.25 6.85 -3.09
CA GLY A 293 24.02 6.22 -4.41
C GLY A 293 23.00 5.08 -4.32
N LEU A 294 22.19 4.95 -5.37
CA LEU A 294 21.13 3.94 -5.46
C LEU A 294 21.55 2.77 -6.36
N ASP A 295 21.78 1.60 -5.76
CA ASP A 295 21.99 0.32 -6.45
C ASP A 295 20.68 -0.47 -6.50
N LEU A 296 20.01 -0.42 -7.64
CA LEU A 296 18.71 -1.08 -7.88
C LEU A 296 18.84 -2.26 -8.86
N LYS A 297 20.07 -2.64 -9.23
CA LYS A 297 20.30 -3.72 -10.22
C LYS A 297 19.74 -5.09 -9.78
N ALA A 298 19.49 -5.30 -8.49
CA ALA A 298 18.86 -6.52 -7.98
C ALA A 298 17.33 -6.53 -8.17
N CYS A 299 16.69 -5.36 -8.33
CA CYS A 299 15.24 -5.20 -8.48
C CYS A 299 14.82 -5.45 -9.93
N LYS A 300 14.88 -6.70 -10.40
CA LYS A 300 14.67 -7.06 -11.82
C LYS A 300 13.25 -6.87 -12.33
N ASN A 301 12.29 -6.71 -11.43
CA ASN A 301 10.88 -6.50 -11.75
C ASN A 301 10.52 -5.00 -11.89
N LEU A 302 11.49 -4.08 -11.76
CA LEU A 302 11.23 -2.65 -11.87
C LEU A 302 10.64 -2.30 -13.26
N GLU A 303 9.53 -1.58 -13.22
CA GLU A 303 8.80 -1.04 -14.36
C GLU A 303 8.88 0.50 -14.41
N SER A 304 8.87 1.15 -13.23
CA SER A 304 8.90 2.61 -13.12
C SER A 304 9.71 3.07 -11.91
N VAL A 305 10.58 4.06 -12.15
CA VAL A 305 11.40 4.71 -11.12
C VAL A 305 11.20 6.23 -11.22
N LYS A 306 10.80 6.88 -10.11
CA LYS A 306 10.67 8.32 -9.97
C LYS A 306 11.39 8.79 -8.72
N LEU A 307 12.42 9.59 -8.91
CA LEU A 307 13.37 9.98 -7.87
C LEU A 307 13.65 11.49 -7.86
N ASN A 308 12.75 12.31 -8.39
CA ASN A 308 12.95 13.75 -8.52
C ASN A 308 13.26 14.42 -7.17
N TYR A 309 14.04 15.51 -7.22
CA TYR A 309 14.36 16.35 -6.07
C TYR A 309 15.08 15.59 -4.93
N ASN A 310 16.14 14.87 -5.28
CA ASN A 310 17.05 14.20 -4.35
C ASN A 310 18.51 14.58 -4.62
N ASP A 311 19.42 14.15 -3.73
CA ASP A 311 20.84 14.56 -3.76
C ASP A 311 21.80 13.42 -4.12
N TYR A 312 21.32 12.31 -4.67
CA TYR A 312 22.11 11.12 -4.95
C TYR A 312 23.16 11.37 -6.07
N PRO A 313 24.42 10.88 -5.88
CA PRO A 313 25.47 11.02 -6.88
C PRO A 313 25.39 9.96 -8.00
N ALA A 314 24.74 8.83 -7.74
CA ALA A 314 24.75 7.70 -8.65
C ALA A 314 23.44 6.88 -8.60
N ILE A 315 23.01 6.38 -9.75
CA ILE A 315 21.91 5.41 -9.90
C ILE A 315 22.41 4.26 -10.78
N ASP A 316 22.22 3.01 -10.29
CA ASP A 316 22.46 1.81 -11.08
C ASP A 316 21.17 0.96 -11.16
N VAL A 317 20.59 0.92 -12.35
CA VAL A 317 19.44 0.07 -12.72
C VAL A 317 19.82 -0.95 -13.78
N SER A 318 21.09 -1.26 -13.91
CA SER A 318 21.58 -2.13 -14.98
C SER A 318 20.91 -3.51 -14.98
N GLY A 319 20.50 -3.93 -16.18
CA GLY A 319 19.82 -5.19 -16.40
C GLY A 319 18.37 -5.26 -15.85
N CYS A 320 17.75 -4.13 -15.54
CA CYS A 320 16.30 -4.04 -15.25
C CYS A 320 15.54 -4.03 -16.59
N THR A 321 15.40 -5.20 -17.20
CA THR A 321 14.88 -5.35 -18.57
C THR A 321 13.42 -4.95 -18.75
N LEU A 322 12.62 -4.91 -17.65
CA LEU A 322 11.22 -4.52 -17.66
C LEU A 322 11.00 -3.01 -17.43
N LEU A 323 12.07 -2.28 -17.08
CA LEU A 323 12.00 -0.86 -16.74
C LEU A 323 11.60 -0.03 -17.95
N GLN A 324 10.48 0.70 -17.84
CA GLN A 324 9.90 1.51 -18.91
C GLN A 324 10.13 3.01 -18.70
N THR A 325 10.17 3.46 -17.45
CA THR A 325 10.28 4.89 -17.12
C THR A 325 11.30 5.12 -16.03
N ILE A 326 12.20 6.05 -16.28
CA ILE A 326 13.07 6.66 -15.26
C ILE A 326 12.83 8.17 -15.30
N ASP A 327 12.48 8.73 -14.15
CA ASP A 327 12.38 10.17 -13.95
C ASP A 327 13.15 10.52 -12.66
N CYS A 328 14.35 11.07 -12.85
CA CYS A 328 15.29 11.40 -11.78
C CYS A 328 15.86 12.82 -11.97
N GLY A 329 15.05 13.71 -12.51
CA GLY A 329 15.41 15.10 -12.69
C GLY A 329 15.42 15.94 -11.41
N TYR A 330 15.89 17.18 -11.55
CA TYR A 330 15.92 18.17 -10.48
C TYR A 330 16.69 17.70 -9.23
N SER A 331 17.82 17.04 -9.44
CA SER A 331 18.72 16.52 -8.39
C SER A 331 19.80 17.53 -7.98
N ASP A 332 19.53 18.82 -8.08
CA ASP A 332 20.45 19.95 -7.76
C ASP A 332 21.88 19.75 -8.30
N LYS A 333 22.00 19.11 -9.45
CA LYS A 333 23.27 18.77 -10.11
C LYS A 333 24.16 17.87 -9.26
N THR A 334 23.61 16.92 -8.54
CA THR A 334 24.39 15.92 -7.78
C THR A 334 24.63 14.65 -8.58
N LEU A 335 23.70 14.24 -9.47
CA LEU A 335 23.80 13.02 -10.25
C LEU A 335 24.99 13.08 -11.22
N GLU A 336 26.03 12.29 -10.94
CA GLU A 336 27.27 12.19 -11.71
C GLU A 336 27.34 10.91 -12.56
N THR A 337 26.64 9.85 -12.15
CA THR A 337 26.63 8.57 -12.88
C THR A 337 25.22 7.97 -12.91
N LEU A 338 24.82 7.51 -14.11
CA LEU A 338 23.59 6.76 -14.33
C LEU A 338 23.89 5.54 -15.20
N ASN A 339 23.64 4.34 -14.66
CA ASN A 339 23.85 3.10 -15.40
C ASN A 339 22.49 2.48 -15.78
N VAL A 340 22.13 2.59 -17.06
CA VAL A 340 20.91 2.03 -17.66
C VAL A 340 21.21 0.86 -18.60
N THR A 341 22.44 0.31 -18.55
CA THR A 341 22.87 -0.78 -19.43
C THR A 341 21.91 -1.97 -19.34
N GLY A 342 21.38 -2.41 -20.48
CA GLY A 342 20.46 -3.54 -20.55
C GLY A 342 19.01 -3.25 -20.16
N CYS A 343 18.62 -1.98 -19.99
CA CYS A 343 17.23 -1.59 -19.78
C CYS A 343 16.47 -1.60 -21.12
N SER A 344 16.28 -2.79 -21.69
CA SER A 344 15.79 -2.97 -23.07
C SER A 344 14.36 -2.49 -23.32
N SER A 345 13.55 -2.37 -22.30
CA SER A 345 12.17 -1.85 -22.36
C SER A 345 12.05 -0.36 -22.05
N LEU A 346 13.17 0.34 -21.77
CA LEU A 346 13.15 1.75 -21.37
C LEU A 346 12.60 2.62 -22.51
N LYS A 347 11.52 3.35 -22.23
CA LYS A 347 10.81 4.22 -23.17
C LYS A 347 11.00 5.69 -22.86
N THR A 348 11.05 6.03 -21.57
CA THR A 348 11.14 7.42 -21.11
C THR A 348 12.29 7.56 -20.12
N LEU A 349 13.21 8.47 -20.40
CA LEU A 349 14.31 8.82 -19.52
C LEU A 349 14.35 10.34 -19.33
N VAL A 350 14.13 10.78 -18.08
CA VAL A 350 14.21 12.19 -17.68
C VAL A 350 15.29 12.34 -16.61
N ILE A 351 16.31 13.16 -16.90
CA ILE A 351 17.52 13.37 -16.08
C ILE A 351 17.94 14.84 -16.04
N ASN A 352 16.99 15.73 -15.90
CA ASN A 352 17.25 17.17 -15.89
C ASN A 352 18.11 17.59 -14.69
N ASP A 353 18.85 18.69 -14.83
CA ASP A 353 19.71 19.27 -13.79
C ASP A 353 20.76 18.29 -13.22
N SER A 354 21.36 17.46 -14.09
CA SER A 354 22.40 16.49 -13.72
C SER A 354 23.83 17.01 -13.95
N LYS A 355 24.83 16.34 -13.35
CA LYS A 355 26.26 16.53 -13.66
C LYS A 355 26.81 15.47 -14.62
N LEU A 356 25.96 14.69 -15.24
CA LEU A 356 26.39 13.68 -16.21
C LEU A 356 27.18 14.33 -17.34
N ARG A 357 28.40 13.83 -17.60
CA ARG A 357 29.20 14.24 -18.74
C ARG A 357 29.00 13.33 -19.96
N GLU A 358 28.67 12.10 -19.68
CA GLU A 358 28.41 11.04 -20.66
C GLU A 358 27.17 10.26 -20.23
N LEU A 359 26.43 9.75 -21.20
CA LEU A 359 25.28 8.89 -20.98
C LEU A 359 25.35 7.71 -21.92
N ASP A 360 25.55 6.50 -21.37
CA ASP A 360 25.57 5.27 -22.16
C ASP A 360 24.15 4.73 -22.34
N LEU A 361 23.65 4.79 -23.55
CA LEU A 361 22.35 4.27 -23.96
C LEU A 361 22.43 2.90 -24.67
N ALA A 362 23.61 2.26 -24.65
CA ALA A 362 23.77 0.91 -25.18
C ALA A 362 22.89 -0.07 -24.48
N GLY A 363 21.88 -0.62 -25.09
CA GLY A 363 20.90 -1.50 -24.45
C GLY A 363 19.55 -0.85 -24.18
N CYS A 364 19.31 0.38 -24.67
CA CYS A 364 18.02 1.07 -24.59
C CYS A 364 17.36 1.25 -25.98
N PRO A 365 17.14 0.19 -26.77
CA PRO A 365 16.64 0.30 -28.16
C PRO A 365 15.18 0.78 -28.22
N SER A 366 14.44 0.67 -27.14
CA SER A 366 13.02 1.06 -27.04
C SER A 366 12.81 2.51 -26.60
N LEU A 367 13.90 3.28 -26.41
CA LEU A 367 13.80 4.66 -25.91
C LEU A 367 13.07 5.54 -26.92
N VAL A 368 11.99 6.17 -26.45
CA VAL A 368 11.09 7.05 -27.23
C VAL A 368 11.31 8.51 -26.87
N THR A 369 11.43 8.80 -25.57
CA THR A 369 11.60 10.17 -25.06
C THR A 369 12.85 10.24 -24.18
N LEU A 370 13.76 11.14 -24.54
CA LEU A 370 14.95 11.51 -23.74
C LEU A 370 14.90 12.99 -23.40
N THR A 371 14.88 13.30 -22.11
CA THR A 371 14.96 14.67 -21.61
C THR A 371 16.12 14.77 -20.62
N CYS A 372 17.11 15.59 -20.94
CA CYS A 372 18.34 15.78 -20.16
C CYS A 372 18.77 17.25 -20.15
N GLU A 373 17.83 18.12 -19.80
CA GLU A 373 18.07 19.58 -19.78
C GLU A 373 18.96 20.04 -18.62
N HIS A 374 19.62 21.19 -18.83
CA HIS A 374 20.41 21.87 -17.79
C HIS A 374 21.52 21.01 -17.19
N GLY A 375 22.11 20.15 -18.00
CA GLY A 375 23.16 19.20 -17.62
C GLY A 375 24.57 19.64 -17.97
N ALA A 376 25.49 18.67 -17.97
CA ALA A 376 26.89 18.84 -18.32
C ALA A 376 27.33 17.86 -19.45
N LEU A 377 26.38 17.31 -20.22
CA LEU A 377 26.66 16.33 -21.26
C LEU A 377 27.56 16.94 -22.33
N GLN A 378 28.69 16.27 -22.57
CA GLN A 378 29.70 16.67 -23.59
C GLN A 378 29.56 15.87 -24.88
N SER A 379 29.04 14.66 -24.78
CA SER A 379 28.76 13.77 -25.91
C SER A 379 27.48 12.96 -25.63
N LEU A 380 26.82 12.54 -26.71
CA LEU A 380 25.62 11.70 -26.65
C LEU A 380 25.57 10.82 -27.89
N ASP A 381 25.70 9.50 -27.71
CA ASP A 381 25.51 8.52 -28.78
C ASP A 381 24.08 8.01 -28.82
N LEU A 382 23.35 8.37 -29.86
CA LEU A 382 21.95 7.96 -30.06
C LEU A 382 21.84 6.72 -30.97
N SER A 383 22.98 6.14 -31.43
CA SER A 383 22.98 5.03 -32.39
C SER A 383 22.18 3.80 -31.90
N PRO A 384 22.04 3.50 -30.59
CA PRO A 384 21.20 2.41 -30.11
C PRO A 384 19.69 2.73 -30.12
N CYS A 385 19.31 4.02 -30.10
CA CYS A 385 17.96 4.51 -29.84
C CYS A 385 17.10 4.66 -31.08
N LYS A 386 16.82 3.56 -31.79
CA LYS A 386 16.11 3.59 -33.09
C LYS A 386 14.64 4.04 -32.99
N ALA A 387 14.04 3.92 -31.81
CA ALA A 387 12.65 4.31 -31.55
C ALA A 387 12.53 5.76 -31.04
N LEU A 388 13.66 6.49 -30.91
CA LEU A 388 13.63 7.84 -30.31
C LEU A 388 12.81 8.79 -31.21
N SER A 389 11.78 9.40 -30.59
CA SER A 389 10.86 10.35 -31.18
C SER A 389 11.08 11.76 -30.67
N GLU A 390 11.40 11.90 -29.39
CA GLU A 390 11.53 13.19 -28.71
C GLU A 390 12.88 13.27 -28.00
N LEU A 391 13.66 14.30 -28.35
CA LEU A 391 14.94 14.60 -27.74
C LEU A 391 14.96 16.05 -27.23
N ASN A 392 15.17 16.21 -25.90
CA ASN A 392 15.43 17.50 -25.31
C ASN A 392 16.74 17.46 -24.50
N CYS A 393 17.79 18.07 -25.03
CA CYS A 393 19.10 18.24 -24.38
C CYS A 393 19.47 19.72 -24.26
N ASN A 394 18.49 20.60 -24.04
CA ASN A 394 18.72 22.03 -23.88
C ASN A 394 19.71 22.31 -22.75
N LYS A 395 20.60 23.32 -22.95
CA LYS A 395 21.60 23.76 -21.96
C LYS A 395 22.53 22.64 -21.49
N ASN A 396 23.27 22.07 -22.39
CA ASN A 396 24.35 21.12 -22.15
C ASN A 396 25.66 21.61 -22.79
N GLU A 397 26.66 20.75 -22.83
CA GLU A 397 27.99 21.05 -23.42
C GLU A 397 28.28 20.27 -24.71
N LEU A 398 27.22 19.80 -25.40
CA LEU A 398 27.36 19.01 -26.60
C LEU A 398 28.09 19.79 -27.71
N THR A 399 29.14 19.19 -28.28
CA THR A 399 29.90 19.76 -29.42
C THR A 399 29.49 19.16 -30.74
N GLN A 400 28.89 17.98 -30.73
CA GLN A 400 28.38 17.23 -31.85
C GLN A 400 27.14 16.47 -31.47
N LEU A 401 26.22 16.26 -32.42
CA LEU A 401 25.04 15.42 -32.23
C LEU A 401 24.62 14.84 -33.58
N ASP A 402 24.64 13.51 -33.68
CA ASP A 402 24.13 12.77 -34.84
C ASP A 402 22.73 12.23 -34.55
N ILE A 403 21.74 12.78 -35.23
CA ILE A 403 20.33 12.33 -35.16
C ILE A 403 19.93 11.45 -36.34
N SER A 404 20.84 11.23 -37.33
CA SER A 404 20.55 10.46 -38.53
C SER A 404 20.20 9.00 -38.25
N CYS A 405 20.65 8.50 -37.07
CA CYS A 405 20.38 7.15 -36.57
C CYS A 405 18.97 6.96 -35.98
N CYS A 406 18.19 8.04 -35.80
CA CYS A 406 16.86 8.05 -35.18
C CYS A 406 15.78 8.34 -36.25
N PRO A 407 15.29 7.34 -37.00
CA PRO A 407 14.35 7.57 -38.10
C PRO A 407 12.97 8.05 -37.66
N GLU A 408 12.58 7.76 -36.41
CA GLU A 408 11.28 8.11 -35.86
C GLU A 408 11.26 9.50 -35.17
N ILE A 409 12.37 10.25 -35.20
CA ILE A 409 12.46 11.51 -34.45
C ILE A 409 11.58 12.59 -35.08
N THR A 410 10.74 13.19 -34.21
CA THR A 410 9.79 14.26 -34.54
C THR A 410 10.15 15.58 -33.89
N THR A 411 10.80 15.54 -32.73
CA THR A 411 11.15 16.74 -31.99
C THR A 411 12.59 16.68 -31.49
N VAL A 412 13.34 17.74 -31.74
CA VAL A 412 14.71 17.95 -31.27
C VAL A 412 14.81 19.34 -30.66
N GLU A 413 15.13 19.42 -29.38
CA GLU A 413 15.37 20.66 -28.67
C GLU A 413 16.75 20.62 -28.02
N VAL A 414 17.71 21.33 -28.59
CA VAL A 414 19.10 21.33 -28.15
C VAL A 414 19.73 22.75 -28.08
N PRO A 415 18.93 23.82 -27.85
CA PRO A 415 19.50 25.15 -27.74
C PRO A 415 20.43 25.27 -26.54
N TYR A 416 21.30 26.27 -26.57
CA TYR A 416 22.32 26.50 -25.54
C TYR A 416 23.29 25.33 -25.35
N ASN A 417 23.71 24.70 -26.47
CA ASN A 417 24.83 23.78 -26.57
C ASN A 417 26.03 24.42 -27.32
N ARG A 418 27.04 23.63 -27.61
CA ARG A 418 28.25 24.07 -28.36
C ARG A 418 28.26 23.46 -29.76
N LEU A 419 27.07 23.15 -30.31
CA LEU A 419 26.95 22.57 -31.63
C LEU A 419 27.33 23.60 -32.71
N SER A 420 28.15 23.20 -33.69
CA SER A 420 28.45 24.03 -34.85
C SER A 420 27.45 23.83 -35.97
N GLU A 421 26.88 22.65 -36.06
CA GLU A 421 25.88 22.26 -37.05
C GLU A 421 25.10 21.05 -36.55
N ILE A 422 23.93 20.81 -37.16
CA ILE A 422 23.15 19.59 -37.01
C ILE A 422 22.59 19.17 -38.34
N ASP A 423 22.81 17.91 -38.75
CA ASP A 423 22.31 17.36 -40.01
C ASP A 423 21.01 16.61 -39.81
N ALA A 424 19.89 17.20 -40.23
CA ALA A 424 18.55 16.63 -40.14
C ALA A 424 18.03 16.04 -41.45
N ARG A 425 18.87 15.94 -42.52
CA ARG A 425 18.42 15.51 -43.85
C ARG A 425 17.88 14.08 -43.88
N ALA A 426 18.32 13.22 -42.98
CA ALA A 426 17.82 11.85 -42.83
C ALA A 426 16.46 11.74 -42.13
N ASN A 427 16.09 12.73 -41.31
CA ASN A 427 14.95 12.69 -40.41
C ASN A 427 13.68 13.24 -41.09
N LYS A 428 12.98 12.39 -41.82
CA LYS A 428 11.83 12.79 -42.66
C LYS A 428 10.57 13.12 -41.84
N ASN A 429 10.52 12.63 -40.61
CA ASN A 429 9.42 12.83 -39.69
C ASN A 429 9.63 14.05 -38.78
N LEU A 430 10.74 14.77 -38.92
CA LEU A 430 11.07 15.88 -38.00
C LEU A 430 10.10 17.06 -38.23
N GLU A 431 9.42 17.43 -37.18
CA GLU A 431 8.41 18.50 -37.12
C GLU A 431 8.96 19.75 -36.39
N LYS A 432 9.80 19.54 -35.37
CA LYS A 432 10.37 20.62 -34.55
C LYS A 432 11.90 20.44 -34.42
N LEU A 433 12.65 21.46 -34.77
CA LEU A 433 14.09 21.54 -34.52
C LEU A 433 14.41 22.91 -33.90
N ASP A 434 14.90 22.88 -32.66
CA ASP A 434 15.36 24.03 -31.88
C ASP A 434 16.85 23.80 -31.53
N VAL A 435 17.76 24.72 -31.94
CA VAL A 435 19.22 24.53 -31.86
C VAL A 435 19.94 25.74 -31.28
#